data_c1d325ab1c9e65febce0fae3d107bfd4
#
_entry.id   c1d325ab1c9e65febce0fae3d107bfd4
#
_cell.length_a   1.000
_cell.length_b   1.000
_cell.length_c   1.000
_cell.angle_alpha   90.00
_cell.angle_beta   90.00
_cell.angle_gamma   90.00
#
_symmetry.space_group_name_H-M   'P 1'
#
loop_
_entity.id
_entity.type
_entity.pdbx_description
1 polymer ?
#
loop_
_entity_poly.entity_id
_entity_poly.type
_entity_poly.pdbx_seq_one_letter_code
_entity_poly.pdbx_strand_id
1 'polypeptide(L)'
;LANSTTLLALTSGTYYAEARALPAPLGPPVPGSFVHDPDSILSCSSSQRTPVSIIVHDDPQKPTDETLSFCENTTITLSSDTSNVDYEWSTGETTSDINVSTPGIYTVTLTNGNGCSTKKTITLNQIDAPKIKTAISEEHTLTIIMDNNGDFEYSLDGYNYQDDNQFTNTEGGLYTLFAREKNNCGTTNLPYVHLVIPKFFTPNGDGIHDTFKISGAENLKPAQLSIFDRYGNLLKTTMNSPFEWDGSYNGRELPASDYWFQFKVNNNIKKGHFALKR
;
A
#
# COMPACT_ATOMS: atom_id res chain seq x y z
N LEU A 1 -11.70 26.96 -49.00
CA LEU A 1 -11.70 25.89 -50.03
C LEU A 1 -10.40 25.10 -49.84
N ALA A 2 -10.50 23.88 -49.32
CA ALA A 2 -9.35 23.01 -49.15
C ALA A 2 -9.00 22.37 -50.52
N ASN A 3 -7.76 22.53 -50.95
CA ASN A 3 -7.17 21.82 -52.09
C ASN A 3 -6.76 20.39 -51.68
N SER A 4 -7.63 19.66 -51.01
CA SER A 4 -7.36 18.33 -50.51
C SER A 4 -8.36 17.33 -51.09
N THR A 5 -7.87 16.15 -51.41
CA THR A 5 -8.70 15.01 -51.78
C THR A 5 -9.42 14.39 -50.56
N THR A 6 -9.12 14.89 -49.36
CA THR A 6 -9.66 14.40 -48.09
C THR A 6 -10.41 15.54 -47.39
N LEU A 7 -11.68 15.33 -47.06
CA LEU A 7 -12.51 16.24 -46.27
C LEU A 7 -12.64 15.64 -44.85
N LEU A 8 -12.24 16.40 -43.84
CA LEU A 8 -12.50 16.09 -42.43
C LEU A 8 -13.82 16.78 -42.06
N ALA A 9 -14.90 16.02 -41.96
CA ALA A 9 -16.17 16.50 -41.48
C ALA A 9 -16.28 16.30 -39.96
N LEU A 10 -16.53 17.40 -39.20
CA LEU A 10 -16.71 17.39 -37.75
C LEU A 10 -18.17 17.28 -37.33
N THR A 11 -19.09 17.43 -38.23
CA THR A 11 -20.55 17.36 -38.00
C THR A 11 -21.26 16.62 -39.11
N SER A 12 -22.37 15.97 -38.80
CA SER A 12 -23.26 15.38 -39.81
C SER A 12 -23.81 16.46 -40.74
N GLY A 13 -23.88 16.20 -42.03
CA GLY A 13 -24.37 17.15 -43.00
C GLY A 13 -24.16 16.73 -44.46
N THR A 14 -24.72 17.52 -45.36
CA THR A 14 -24.50 17.35 -46.81
C THR A 14 -23.41 18.30 -47.25
N TYR A 15 -22.36 17.75 -47.81
CA TYR A 15 -21.20 18.46 -48.34
C TYR A 15 -21.22 18.35 -49.86
N TYR A 16 -20.63 19.30 -50.56
CA TYR A 16 -20.60 19.31 -52.01
C TYR A 16 -19.16 19.28 -52.52
N ALA A 17 -18.87 18.33 -53.40
CA ALA A 17 -17.61 18.25 -54.10
C ALA A 17 -17.71 18.94 -55.47
N GLU A 18 -16.75 19.79 -55.82
CA GLU A 18 -16.63 20.48 -57.09
C GLU A 18 -15.23 20.26 -57.65
N ALA A 19 -15.10 19.77 -58.85
CA ALA A 19 -13.83 19.69 -59.56
C ALA A 19 -13.51 21.01 -60.23
N ARG A 20 -12.33 21.57 -59.98
CA ARG A 20 -11.83 22.77 -60.66
C ARG A 20 -10.54 22.45 -61.37
N ALA A 21 -10.45 22.76 -62.68
CA ALA A 21 -9.18 22.74 -63.38
C ALA A 21 -8.39 24.01 -63.03
N LEU A 22 -7.16 23.85 -62.56
CA LEU A 22 -6.24 24.99 -62.45
C LEU A 22 -5.73 25.39 -63.84
N PRO A 23 -5.64 26.70 -64.15
CA PRO A 23 -5.02 27.14 -65.40
C PRO A 23 -3.61 26.61 -65.48
N ALA A 24 -3.18 26.13 -66.63
CA ALA A 24 -1.81 25.75 -66.89
C ALA A 24 -0.89 26.97 -66.64
N PRO A 25 0.28 26.78 -65.99
CA PRO A 25 1.22 27.87 -65.86
C PRO A 25 1.53 28.42 -67.26
N LEU A 26 1.35 29.73 -67.43
CA LEU A 26 1.73 30.41 -68.65
C LEU A 26 3.23 30.22 -68.89
N GLY A 27 3.62 29.68 -70.04
CA GLY A 27 5.00 29.62 -70.47
C GLY A 27 5.61 31.04 -70.58
N PRO A 28 6.93 31.16 -70.65
CA PRO A 28 7.57 32.47 -70.81
C PRO A 28 6.99 33.21 -71.99
N PRO A 29 6.76 34.55 -71.88
CA PRO A 29 6.11 35.33 -72.93
C PRO A 29 6.92 35.27 -74.25
N VAL A 30 6.26 34.91 -75.35
CA VAL A 30 6.87 34.92 -76.65
C VAL A 30 6.84 36.37 -77.18
N PRO A 31 8.03 36.94 -77.57
CA PRO A 31 8.03 38.32 -78.14
C PRO A 31 7.11 38.48 -79.31
N GLY A 32 6.14 39.41 -79.17
CA GLY A 32 5.13 39.70 -80.25
C GLY A 32 3.73 39.15 -80.02
N SER A 33 3.42 38.49 -78.97
CA SER A 33 2.09 38.07 -78.60
C SER A 33 1.36 39.15 -77.80
N PHE A 34 0.10 39.35 -78.06
CA PHE A 34 -0.74 40.28 -77.30
C PHE A 34 -0.81 39.84 -75.83
N VAL A 35 -0.65 40.80 -74.94
CA VAL A 35 -0.79 40.59 -73.52
C VAL A 35 -2.20 40.12 -73.25
N HIS A 36 -2.35 38.90 -72.77
CA HIS A 36 -3.62 38.39 -72.31
C HIS A 36 -3.96 39.03 -70.94
N ASP A 37 -5.17 39.58 -70.86
CA ASP A 37 -5.62 40.18 -69.58
C ASP A 37 -5.56 39.17 -68.49
N PRO A 38 -4.82 39.41 -67.40
CA PRO A 38 -4.66 38.46 -66.30
C PRO A 38 -5.95 38.15 -65.53
N ASP A 39 -7.04 38.98 -65.79
CA ASP A 39 -8.35 38.77 -65.16
C ASP A 39 -9.26 37.80 -65.96
N SER A 40 -8.84 37.35 -67.17
CA SER A 40 -9.58 36.39 -67.95
C SER A 40 -9.15 34.91 -67.71
N ILE A 41 -8.89 34.54 -66.55
CA ILE A 41 -8.60 33.15 -66.21
C ILE A 41 -9.89 32.35 -66.27
N LEU A 42 -10.17 31.71 -67.40
CA LEU A 42 -11.21 30.74 -67.53
C LEU A 42 -10.91 29.51 -66.68
N SER A 43 -11.37 29.52 -65.43
CA SER A 43 -11.37 28.31 -64.59
C SER A 43 -12.54 27.43 -65.09
N CYS A 44 -12.23 26.28 -65.66
CA CYS A 44 -13.23 25.23 -65.84
C CYS A 44 -13.58 24.62 -64.50
N SER A 45 -14.81 24.83 -64.07
CA SER A 45 -15.43 24.13 -62.96
C SER A 45 -16.46 23.13 -63.43
N SER A 46 -16.68 22.05 -62.76
CA SER A 46 -17.81 21.16 -63.07
C SER A 46 -19.14 21.92 -62.92
N SER A 47 -20.05 21.80 -63.93
CA SER A 47 -21.34 22.47 -63.91
C SER A 47 -22.29 21.95 -62.81
N GLN A 48 -21.94 20.79 -62.21
CA GLN A 48 -22.70 20.19 -61.12
C GLN A 48 -21.80 19.86 -59.96
N ARG A 49 -22.26 20.20 -58.74
CA ARG A 49 -21.67 19.80 -57.52
C ARG A 49 -22.30 18.47 -57.10
N THR A 50 -21.50 17.49 -56.84
CA THR A 50 -21.96 16.19 -56.34
C THR A 50 -22.18 16.27 -54.84
N PRO A 51 -23.42 16.04 -54.37
CA PRO A 51 -23.68 15.99 -52.94
C PRO A 51 -23.10 14.72 -52.35
N VAL A 52 -22.45 14.88 -51.21
CA VAL A 52 -21.93 13.78 -50.38
C VAL A 52 -22.52 13.92 -48.97
N SER A 53 -23.36 12.97 -48.58
CA SER A 53 -23.90 12.93 -47.22
C SER A 53 -22.88 12.26 -46.26
N ILE A 54 -22.58 12.97 -45.23
CA ILE A 54 -21.73 12.47 -44.14
C ILE A 54 -22.57 12.40 -42.87
N ILE A 55 -22.59 11.23 -42.24
CA ILE A 55 -23.22 11.01 -40.95
C ILE A 55 -22.09 10.80 -39.91
N VAL A 56 -22.05 11.65 -38.92
CA VAL A 56 -21.15 11.51 -37.76
C VAL A 56 -21.99 10.91 -36.65
N HIS A 57 -21.54 9.78 -36.12
CA HIS A 57 -22.16 9.11 -34.99
C HIS A 57 -21.44 9.50 -33.69
N ASP A 58 -22.21 9.64 -32.64
CA ASP A 58 -21.63 9.94 -31.30
C ASP A 58 -20.94 8.70 -30.74
N ASP A 59 -19.86 8.97 -30.00
CA ASP A 59 -19.20 7.95 -29.20
C ASP A 59 -20.14 7.43 -28.11
N PRO A 60 -19.95 6.19 -27.62
CA PRO A 60 -20.61 5.73 -26.41
C PRO A 60 -20.28 6.66 -25.26
N GLN A 61 -21.23 6.86 -24.33
CA GLN A 61 -20.95 7.64 -23.13
C GLN A 61 -19.79 6.99 -22.36
N LYS A 62 -18.73 7.76 -22.12
CA LYS A 62 -17.58 7.28 -21.36
C LYS A 62 -17.94 7.14 -19.87
N PRO A 63 -17.84 5.94 -19.25
CA PRO A 63 -17.94 5.77 -17.82
C PRO A 63 -16.78 6.44 -17.10
N THR A 64 -16.94 6.73 -15.81
CA THR A 64 -15.90 7.31 -14.99
C THR A 64 -14.76 6.31 -14.78
N ASP A 65 -13.52 6.76 -14.93
CA ASP A 65 -12.34 6.00 -14.53
C ASP A 65 -12.32 5.87 -12.98
N GLU A 66 -11.89 4.73 -12.46
CA GLU A 66 -11.96 4.45 -11.01
C GLU A 66 -10.71 3.77 -10.47
N THR A 67 -10.55 3.86 -9.16
CA THR A 67 -9.51 3.14 -8.42
C THR A 67 -10.17 2.26 -7.38
N LEU A 68 -9.92 0.97 -7.45
CA LEU A 68 -10.46 -0.05 -6.56
C LEU A 68 -9.33 -0.74 -5.79
N SER A 69 -9.68 -1.35 -4.66
CA SER A 69 -8.77 -2.17 -3.87
C SER A 69 -9.39 -3.51 -3.55
N PHE A 70 -8.57 -4.55 -3.42
CA PHE A 70 -8.98 -5.89 -3.06
C PHE A 70 -7.95 -6.55 -2.14
N CYS A 71 -8.38 -7.52 -1.33
CA CYS A 71 -7.48 -8.22 -0.42
C CYS A 71 -6.63 -9.26 -1.15
N GLU A 72 -5.39 -9.45 -0.72
CA GLU A 72 -4.54 -10.52 -1.26
C GLU A 72 -5.26 -11.88 -1.21
N ASN A 73 -4.98 -12.74 -2.19
CA ASN A 73 -5.59 -14.07 -2.35
C ASN A 73 -7.12 -14.08 -2.52
N THR A 74 -7.73 -12.93 -2.88
CA THR A 74 -9.14 -12.85 -3.26
C THR A 74 -9.30 -12.48 -4.73
N THR A 75 -10.54 -12.48 -5.21
CA THR A 75 -10.92 -12.00 -6.54
C THR A 75 -11.87 -10.84 -6.41
N ILE A 76 -11.84 -9.93 -7.37
CA ILE A 76 -12.78 -8.81 -7.48
C ILE A 76 -13.38 -8.79 -8.88
N THR A 77 -14.65 -8.41 -8.97
CA THR A 77 -15.34 -8.19 -10.24
C THR A 77 -15.14 -6.74 -10.68
N LEU A 78 -14.62 -6.53 -11.89
CA LEU A 78 -14.55 -5.22 -12.53
C LEU A 78 -15.69 -5.08 -13.49
N SER A 79 -16.42 -3.94 -13.45
CA SER A 79 -17.56 -3.65 -14.30
C SER A 79 -17.24 -2.58 -15.34
N SER A 80 -17.77 -2.74 -16.55
CA SER A 80 -17.72 -1.72 -17.58
C SER A 80 -18.67 -0.54 -17.29
N ASP A 81 -19.70 -0.73 -16.44
CA ASP A 81 -20.77 0.20 -16.09
C ASP A 81 -21.58 0.73 -17.31
N THR A 82 -21.55 0.00 -18.40
CA THR A 82 -22.24 0.36 -19.65
C THR A 82 -22.92 -0.87 -20.24
N SER A 83 -24.07 -0.66 -20.89
CA SER A 83 -24.81 -1.71 -21.59
C SER A 83 -25.03 -1.35 -23.06
N ASN A 84 -25.44 -2.34 -23.85
CA ASN A 84 -25.74 -2.18 -25.26
C ASN A 84 -24.55 -1.73 -26.15
N VAL A 85 -23.35 -2.21 -25.78
CA VAL A 85 -22.09 -2.01 -26.51
C VAL A 85 -21.33 -3.33 -26.58
N ASP A 86 -20.39 -3.42 -27.49
CA ASP A 86 -19.37 -4.49 -27.49
C ASP A 86 -18.24 -4.12 -26.53
N TYR A 87 -17.70 -5.13 -25.84
CA TYR A 87 -16.66 -4.98 -24.84
C TYR A 87 -15.37 -5.63 -25.30
N GLU A 88 -14.24 -4.98 -25.05
CA GLU A 88 -12.92 -5.55 -25.23
C GLU A 88 -12.01 -5.12 -24.07
N TRP A 89 -11.77 -6.03 -23.16
CA TRP A 89 -10.89 -5.80 -22.02
C TRP A 89 -9.41 -5.95 -22.41
N SER A 90 -8.53 -5.26 -21.67
CA SER A 90 -7.07 -5.41 -21.82
C SER A 90 -6.56 -6.82 -21.57
N THR A 91 -7.35 -7.66 -20.93
CA THR A 91 -7.11 -9.06 -20.64
C THR A 91 -7.66 -10.01 -21.71
N GLY A 92 -8.42 -9.48 -22.67
CA GLY A 92 -8.95 -10.20 -23.84
C GLY A 92 -10.39 -10.69 -23.70
N GLU A 93 -11.05 -10.50 -22.55
CA GLU A 93 -12.46 -10.85 -22.37
C GLU A 93 -13.37 -9.84 -23.08
N THR A 94 -14.58 -10.32 -23.45
CA THR A 94 -15.59 -9.55 -24.18
C THR A 94 -16.92 -9.47 -23.44
N THR A 95 -16.92 -9.65 -22.14
CA THR A 95 -18.10 -9.56 -21.26
C THR A 95 -18.20 -8.20 -20.60
N SER A 96 -19.40 -7.82 -20.12
CA SER A 96 -19.62 -6.56 -19.40
C SER A 96 -18.77 -6.47 -18.12
N ASP A 97 -18.51 -7.61 -17.51
CA ASP A 97 -17.79 -7.73 -16.25
C ASP A 97 -16.73 -8.83 -16.35
N ILE A 98 -15.62 -8.64 -15.64
CA ILE A 98 -14.55 -9.64 -15.54
C ILE A 98 -14.14 -9.85 -14.08
N ASN A 99 -13.65 -11.06 -13.77
CA ASN A 99 -13.09 -11.37 -12.45
C ASN A 99 -11.57 -11.39 -12.52
N VAL A 100 -10.92 -10.61 -11.66
CA VAL A 100 -9.46 -10.51 -11.61
C VAL A 100 -8.93 -10.72 -10.19
N SER A 101 -7.69 -11.17 -10.08
CA SER A 101 -7.01 -11.46 -8.82
C SER A 101 -5.60 -10.87 -8.73
N THR A 102 -5.23 -10.04 -9.69
CA THR A 102 -3.91 -9.39 -9.74
C THR A 102 -4.05 -7.87 -9.75
N PRO A 103 -3.20 -7.14 -9.01
CA PRO A 103 -3.19 -5.68 -9.09
C PRO A 103 -2.68 -5.21 -10.45
N GLY A 104 -3.15 -4.04 -10.89
CA GLY A 104 -2.73 -3.48 -12.17
C GLY A 104 -3.70 -2.46 -12.73
N ILE A 105 -3.46 -2.04 -13.96
CA ILE A 105 -4.34 -1.15 -14.70
C ILE A 105 -5.11 -1.98 -15.72
N TYR A 106 -6.41 -1.99 -15.59
CA TYR A 106 -7.35 -2.65 -16.50
C TYR A 106 -8.06 -1.61 -17.35
N THR A 107 -8.22 -1.90 -18.63
CA THR A 107 -8.98 -1.02 -19.51
C THR A 107 -10.01 -1.84 -20.26
N VAL A 108 -11.18 -1.25 -20.47
CA VAL A 108 -12.20 -1.81 -21.35
C VAL A 108 -12.50 -0.80 -22.46
N THR A 109 -12.45 -1.26 -23.70
CA THR A 109 -12.92 -0.53 -24.88
C THR A 109 -14.40 -0.87 -25.10
N LEU A 110 -15.22 0.16 -25.21
CA LEU A 110 -16.67 0.07 -25.36
C LEU A 110 -17.03 0.55 -26.78
N THR A 111 -17.56 -0.32 -27.60
CA THR A 111 -17.90 0.01 -29.04
C THR A 111 -19.41 -0.08 -29.26
N ASN A 112 -20.01 0.98 -29.76
CA ASN A 112 -21.44 0.98 -30.10
C ASN A 112 -21.71 0.33 -31.44
N GLY A 113 -23.00 0.11 -31.78
CA GLY A 113 -23.44 -0.50 -33.05
C GLY A 113 -23.05 0.29 -34.30
N ASN A 114 -22.58 1.53 -34.18
CA ASN A 114 -22.09 2.37 -35.29
C ASN A 114 -20.56 2.27 -35.45
N GLY A 115 -19.89 1.51 -34.62
CA GLY A 115 -18.42 1.34 -34.62
C GLY A 115 -17.64 2.46 -33.93
N CYS A 116 -18.32 3.40 -33.24
CA CYS A 116 -17.66 4.42 -32.41
C CYS A 116 -17.29 3.83 -31.06
N SER A 117 -16.14 4.21 -30.50
CA SER A 117 -15.62 3.60 -29.26
C SER A 117 -15.11 4.60 -28.24
N THR A 118 -15.25 4.24 -26.98
CA THR A 118 -14.64 4.94 -25.81
C THR A 118 -13.92 3.95 -24.92
N LYS A 119 -13.13 4.43 -23.96
CA LYS A 119 -12.34 3.59 -23.06
C LYS A 119 -12.55 3.99 -21.61
N LYS A 120 -12.82 3.01 -20.73
CA LYS A 120 -12.79 3.13 -19.27
C LYS A 120 -11.49 2.54 -18.76
N THR A 121 -10.91 3.20 -17.74
CA THR A 121 -9.70 2.72 -17.06
C THR A 121 -10.03 2.44 -15.59
N ILE A 122 -9.59 1.28 -15.08
CA ILE A 122 -9.72 0.88 -13.69
C ILE A 122 -8.31 0.58 -13.14
N THR A 123 -7.90 1.32 -12.12
CA THR A 123 -6.68 1.03 -11.37
C THR A 123 -7.02 0.15 -10.18
N LEU A 124 -6.42 -1.04 -10.12
CA LEU A 124 -6.68 -2.03 -9.09
C LEU A 124 -5.47 -2.19 -8.17
N ASN A 125 -5.64 -1.91 -6.88
CA ASN A 125 -4.61 -2.02 -5.85
C ASN A 125 -4.87 -3.25 -4.96
N GLN A 126 -3.81 -4.00 -4.64
CA GLN A 126 -3.88 -5.08 -3.67
C GLN A 126 -3.60 -4.54 -2.27
N ILE A 127 -4.36 -5.00 -1.30
CA ILE A 127 -4.13 -4.80 0.13
C ILE A 127 -3.65 -6.12 0.71
N ASP A 128 -2.43 -6.12 1.26
CA ASP A 128 -1.83 -7.31 1.86
C ASP A 128 -2.33 -7.51 3.29
N ALA A 129 -2.53 -8.77 3.69
CA ALA A 129 -2.84 -9.11 5.06
C ALA A 129 -1.68 -8.74 6.00
N PRO A 130 -1.97 -8.35 7.26
CA PRO A 130 -0.94 -7.97 8.22
C PRO A 130 -0.03 -9.14 8.57
N LYS A 131 1.27 -8.87 8.73
CA LYS A 131 2.29 -9.84 9.15
C LYS A 131 3.10 -9.25 10.29
N ILE A 132 2.92 -9.78 11.50
CA ILE A 132 3.73 -9.38 12.66
C ILE A 132 5.09 -10.06 12.53
N LYS A 133 6.16 -9.27 12.53
CA LYS A 133 7.54 -9.76 12.54
C LYS A 133 7.98 -10.18 13.94
N THR A 134 7.78 -9.30 14.91
CA THR A 134 8.21 -9.48 16.30
C THR A 134 7.60 -8.37 17.17
N ALA A 135 8.06 -8.28 18.42
CA ALA A 135 7.84 -7.11 19.26
C ALA A 135 9.12 -6.73 20.03
N ILE A 136 9.13 -5.54 20.60
CA ILE A 136 10.21 -5.00 21.43
C ILE A 136 9.64 -4.69 22.82
N SER A 137 10.34 -5.13 23.86
CA SER A 137 10.06 -4.82 25.26
C SER A 137 11.07 -3.78 25.76
N GLU A 138 10.57 -2.59 26.10
CA GLU A 138 11.38 -1.54 26.74
C GLU A 138 10.66 -1.08 28.00
N GLU A 139 11.16 -1.51 29.16
CA GLU A 139 10.50 -1.27 30.45
C GLU A 139 9.04 -1.74 30.41
N HIS A 140 8.08 -0.86 30.70
CA HIS A 140 6.63 -1.11 30.63
C HIS A 140 6.02 -0.77 29.25
N THR A 141 6.84 -0.63 28.22
CA THR A 141 6.36 -0.38 26.84
C THR A 141 6.60 -1.61 25.98
N LEU A 142 5.54 -2.05 25.32
CA LEU A 142 5.53 -3.13 24.35
C LEU A 142 5.22 -2.57 22.98
N THR A 143 6.14 -2.71 22.02
CA THR A 143 5.97 -2.20 20.65
C THR A 143 5.89 -3.35 19.67
N ILE A 144 4.81 -3.44 18.90
CA ILE A 144 4.62 -4.44 17.85
C ILE A 144 5.35 -3.98 16.58
N ILE A 145 6.13 -4.87 15.98
CA ILE A 145 6.89 -4.61 14.74
C ILE A 145 6.29 -5.44 13.62
N MET A 146 5.84 -4.77 12.56
CA MET A 146 5.28 -5.41 11.38
C MET A 146 6.39 -5.80 10.39
N ASP A 147 6.13 -6.85 9.59
CA ASP A 147 7.00 -7.29 8.51
C ASP A 147 6.64 -6.66 7.16
N ASN A 148 5.40 -6.21 7.01
CA ASN A 148 4.89 -5.52 5.83
C ASN A 148 4.28 -4.15 6.19
N ASN A 149 4.10 -3.31 5.17
CA ASN A 149 3.43 -2.02 5.30
C ASN A 149 1.91 -2.18 5.08
N GLY A 150 1.14 -1.33 5.73
CA GLY A 150 -0.33 -1.29 5.61
C GLY A 150 -0.94 -0.32 6.62
N ASP A 151 -2.25 -0.18 6.59
CA ASP A 151 -3.00 0.60 7.58
C ASP A 151 -3.58 -0.37 8.62
N PHE A 152 -2.84 -0.56 9.70
CA PHE A 152 -3.11 -1.58 10.71
C PHE A 152 -3.60 -0.99 12.02
N GLU A 153 -4.38 -1.79 12.73
CA GLU A 153 -4.73 -1.59 14.13
C GLU A 153 -4.18 -2.75 14.96
N TYR A 154 -3.84 -2.48 16.21
CA TYR A 154 -3.12 -3.39 17.09
C TYR A 154 -3.89 -3.65 18.38
N SER A 155 -3.73 -4.87 18.92
CA SER A 155 -4.36 -5.26 20.18
C SER A 155 -3.51 -6.27 20.97
N LEU A 156 -3.66 -6.29 22.29
CA LEU A 156 -3.07 -7.31 23.18
C LEU A 156 -4.10 -8.35 23.66
N ASP A 157 -5.39 -8.16 23.38
CA ASP A 157 -6.49 -9.03 23.82
C ASP A 157 -7.35 -9.56 22.66
N GLY A 158 -7.15 -9.02 21.44
CA GLY A 158 -7.90 -9.38 20.23
C GLY A 158 -9.28 -8.72 20.14
N TYR A 159 -9.65 -7.86 21.08
CA TYR A 159 -10.95 -7.17 21.13
C TYR A 159 -10.83 -5.66 21.07
N ASN A 160 -9.94 -5.09 21.89
CA ASN A 160 -9.71 -3.65 21.95
C ASN A 160 -8.52 -3.30 21.06
N TYR A 161 -8.81 -2.66 19.92
CA TYR A 161 -7.80 -2.28 18.93
C TYR A 161 -7.51 -0.78 19.01
N GLN A 162 -6.25 -0.41 18.76
CA GLN A 162 -5.76 0.96 18.66
C GLN A 162 -4.87 1.14 17.42
N ASP A 163 -4.74 2.39 16.95
CA ASP A 163 -3.91 2.73 15.80
C ASP A 163 -2.40 2.69 16.12
N ASP A 164 -2.05 3.01 17.35
CA ASP A 164 -0.66 2.99 17.79
C ASP A 164 -0.18 1.55 18.01
N ASN A 165 0.99 1.22 17.49
CA ASN A 165 1.63 -0.08 17.69
C ASN A 165 2.35 -0.21 19.04
N GLN A 166 2.29 0.85 19.90
CA GLN A 166 2.89 0.89 21.23
C GLN A 166 1.83 0.78 22.34
N PHE A 167 2.08 -0.09 23.28
CA PHE A 167 1.30 -0.31 24.48
C PHE A 167 2.13 0.09 25.70
N THR A 168 1.78 1.18 26.35
CA THR A 168 2.44 1.70 27.53
C THR A 168 1.80 1.15 28.82
N ASN A 169 2.54 1.20 29.94
CA ASN A 169 2.11 0.64 31.24
C ASN A 169 1.74 -0.84 31.19
N THR A 170 2.41 -1.59 30.30
CA THR A 170 2.21 -3.02 30.14
C THR A 170 3.05 -3.77 31.15
N GLU A 171 2.43 -4.63 31.96
CA GLU A 171 3.13 -5.48 32.91
C GLU A 171 3.88 -6.61 32.19
N GLY A 172 4.93 -7.14 32.84
CA GLY A 172 5.65 -8.29 32.31
C GLY A 172 4.78 -9.55 32.31
N GLY A 173 4.72 -10.25 31.16
CA GLY A 173 3.88 -11.43 31.02
C GLY A 173 3.88 -12.03 29.63
N LEU A 174 3.10 -13.09 29.46
CA LEU A 174 2.83 -13.69 28.13
C LEU A 174 1.59 -13.01 27.53
N TYR A 175 1.77 -12.45 26.34
CA TYR A 175 0.72 -11.80 25.57
C TYR A 175 0.51 -12.50 24.24
N THR A 176 -0.68 -12.40 23.69
CA THR A 176 -0.94 -12.66 22.28
C THR A 176 -1.12 -11.31 21.59
N LEU A 177 -0.17 -10.97 20.75
CA LEU A 177 -0.19 -9.72 19.98
C LEU A 177 -1.09 -9.92 18.77
N PHE A 178 -1.96 -8.97 18.48
CA PHE A 178 -2.82 -8.99 17.31
C PHE A 178 -2.57 -7.76 16.45
N ALA A 179 -2.66 -7.95 15.15
CA ALA A 179 -2.74 -6.87 14.18
C ALA A 179 -3.83 -7.20 13.16
N ARG A 180 -4.67 -6.22 12.81
CA ARG A 180 -5.67 -6.34 11.74
C ARG A 180 -5.54 -5.20 10.76
N GLU A 181 -5.87 -5.46 9.51
CA GLU A 181 -5.94 -4.46 8.46
C GLU A 181 -7.31 -3.76 8.53
N LYS A 182 -7.35 -2.41 8.44
CA LYS A 182 -8.55 -1.59 8.66
C LYS A 182 -9.65 -1.79 7.61
N ASN A 183 -9.31 -2.22 6.40
CA ASN A 183 -10.27 -2.56 5.35
C ASN A 183 -10.73 -4.02 5.40
N ASN A 184 -10.49 -4.72 6.51
CA ASN A 184 -10.82 -6.13 6.73
C ASN A 184 -10.06 -7.12 5.81
N CYS A 185 -8.89 -6.75 5.33
CA CYS A 185 -8.02 -7.63 4.55
C CYS A 185 -7.16 -8.57 5.40
N GLY A 186 -7.62 -8.91 6.57
CA GLY A 186 -7.05 -9.96 7.40
C GLY A 186 -6.66 -9.52 8.81
N THR A 187 -6.40 -10.54 9.63
CA THR A 187 -5.91 -10.41 11.00
C THR A 187 -4.81 -11.44 11.21
N THR A 188 -3.78 -11.07 11.96
CA THR A 188 -2.70 -11.97 12.38
C THR A 188 -2.47 -11.88 13.88
N ASN A 189 -1.82 -12.90 14.45
CA ASN A 189 -1.42 -12.87 15.84
C ASN A 189 -0.04 -13.52 16.05
N LEU A 190 0.61 -13.16 17.15
CA LEU A 190 1.91 -13.67 17.55
C LEU A 190 1.98 -13.79 19.09
N PRO A 191 2.24 -14.98 19.67
CA PRO A 191 2.58 -15.10 21.08
C PRO A 191 3.93 -14.42 21.37
N TYR A 192 3.97 -13.58 22.40
CA TYR A 192 5.16 -12.86 22.79
C TYR A 192 5.28 -12.71 24.30
N VAL A 193 6.49 -12.90 24.82
CA VAL A 193 6.77 -12.68 26.25
C VAL A 193 7.34 -11.28 26.42
N HIS A 194 6.56 -10.40 27.05
CA HIS A 194 7.01 -9.09 27.47
C HIS A 194 7.80 -9.17 28.76
N LEU A 195 9.07 -8.77 28.71
CA LEU A 195 9.95 -8.76 29.87
C LEU A 195 10.09 -7.36 30.42
N VAL A 196 9.69 -7.17 31.69
CA VAL A 196 9.95 -5.95 32.44
C VAL A 196 11.11 -6.18 33.40
N ILE A 197 12.18 -5.41 33.20
CA ILE A 197 13.41 -5.48 33.99
C ILE A 197 13.57 -4.15 34.72
N PRO A 198 13.48 -4.12 36.07
CA PRO A 198 13.54 -2.88 36.81
C PRO A 198 14.95 -2.28 36.75
N LYS A 199 15.03 -0.94 36.73
CA LYS A 199 16.30 -0.20 36.81
C LYS A 199 16.84 -0.07 38.23
N PHE A 200 16.00 -0.26 39.23
CA PHE A 200 16.34 -0.23 40.65
C PHE A 200 15.38 -1.05 41.49
N PHE A 201 15.75 -1.34 42.70
CA PHE A 201 14.87 -1.88 43.74
C PHE A 201 15.29 -1.36 45.13
N THR A 202 14.35 -1.40 46.07
CA THR A 202 14.48 -0.82 47.42
C THR A 202 14.03 -1.83 48.47
N PRO A 203 14.91 -2.71 48.96
CA PRO A 203 14.54 -3.75 49.93
C PRO A 203 14.35 -3.15 51.33
N ASN A 204 13.26 -2.45 51.57
CA ASN A 204 12.89 -1.80 52.83
C ASN A 204 11.70 -2.49 53.55
N GLY A 205 11.13 -3.54 52.92
CA GLY A 205 10.05 -4.34 53.49
C GLY A 205 8.68 -3.68 53.41
N ASP A 206 8.48 -2.68 52.54
CA ASP A 206 7.18 -2.01 52.33
C ASP A 206 6.27 -2.74 51.30
N GLY A 207 6.79 -3.80 50.67
CA GLY A 207 6.09 -4.58 49.64
C GLY A 207 6.21 -4.00 48.23
N ILE A 208 6.92 -2.88 48.06
CA ILE A 208 7.08 -2.19 46.77
C ILE A 208 8.52 -2.21 46.34
N HIS A 209 8.84 -2.88 45.23
CA HIS A 209 10.21 -3.02 44.73
C HIS A 209 11.23 -3.58 45.71
N ASP A 210 10.81 -4.44 46.65
CA ASP A 210 11.69 -5.07 47.63
C ASP A 210 12.70 -6.06 47.04
N THR A 211 12.44 -6.50 45.81
CA THR A 211 13.35 -7.40 45.08
C THR A 211 13.62 -6.90 43.67
N PHE A 212 14.81 -7.18 43.17
CA PHE A 212 15.07 -7.14 41.74
C PHE A 212 14.41 -8.35 41.10
N LYS A 213 13.29 -8.15 40.37
CA LYS A 213 12.52 -9.22 39.77
C LYS A 213 12.34 -8.95 38.27
N ILE A 214 12.65 -9.93 37.42
CA ILE A 214 12.35 -9.87 35.99
C ILE A 214 10.93 -10.42 35.79
N SER A 215 9.95 -9.52 35.59
CA SER A 215 8.55 -9.89 35.34
C SER A 215 8.37 -10.40 33.92
N GLY A 216 7.52 -11.40 33.74
CA GLY A 216 7.31 -12.10 32.46
C GLY A 216 8.27 -13.27 32.23
N ALA A 217 9.41 -13.30 32.95
CA ALA A 217 10.44 -14.33 32.78
C ALA A 217 9.96 -15.75 33.16
N GLU A 218 8.94 -15.88 34.01
CA GLU A 218 8.29 -17.13 34.38
C GLU A 218 7.72 -17.92 33.18
N ASN A 219 7.44 -17.23 32.09
CA ASN A 219 6.94 -17.82 30.85
C ASN A 219 8.03 -18.35 29.91
N LEU A 220 9.32 -18.15 30.28
CA LEU A 220 10.47 -18.55 29.50
C LEU A 220 11.20 -19.74 30.14
N LYS A 221 11.28 -20.85 29.42
CA LYS A 221 12.00 -22.06 29.88
C LYS A 221 12.70 -22.72 28.69
N PRO A 222 13.97 -23.10 28.82
CA PRO A 222 14.87 -22.87 29.98
C PRO A 222 15.37 -21.42 30.04
N ALA A 223 15.46 -20.88 31.25
CA ALA A 223 16.02 -19.54 31.48
C ALA A 223 16.91 -19.55 32.71
N GLN A 224 17.87 -18.61 32.78
CA GLN A 224 18.82 -18.45 33.89
C GLN A 224 19.03 -16.95 34.13
N LEU A 225 18.90 -16.54 35.40
CA LEU A 225 19.32 -15.24 35.89
C LEU A 225 20.63 -15.38 36.70
N SER A 226 21.63 -14.57 36.39
CA SER A 226 22.87 -14.43 37.15
C SER A 226 23.06 -12.96 37.52
N ILE A 227 23.41 -12.71 38.79
CA ILE A 227 23.66 -11.37 39.38
C ILE A 227 25.12 -11.25 39.76
N PHE A 228 25.72 -10.11 39.48
CA PHE A 228 27.13 -9.82 39.70
C PHE A 228 27.32 -8.48 40.41
N ASP A 229 28.38 -8.37 41.18
CA ASP A 229 28.86 -7.10 41.73
C ASP A 229 29.61 -6.26 40.65
N ARG A 230 30.06 -5.06 41.02
CA ARG A 230 30.83 -4.15 40.15
C ARG A 230 32.17 -4.70 39.67
N TYR A 231 32.70 -5.74 40.37
CA TYR A 231 33.97 -6.38 40.04
C TYR A 231 33.80 -7.64 39.18
N GLY A 232 32.52 -7.99 38.84
CA GLY A 232 32.20 -9.18 38.07
C GLY A 232 32.11 -10.47 38.89
N ASN A 233 32.14 -10.37 40.25
CA ASN A 233 31.95 -11.54 41.10
C ASN A 233 30.48 -11.98 41.05
N LEU A 234 30.24 -13.28 40.86
CA LEU A 234 28.91 -13.87 40.88
C LEU A 234 28.34 -13.88 42.31
N LEU A 235 27.18 -13.25 42.46
CA LEU A 235 26.46 -13.17 43.74
C LEU A 235 25.31 -14.18 43.81
N LYS A 236 24.56 -14.36 42.74
CA LYS A 236 23.40 -15.27 42.67
C LYS A 236 23.24 -15.86 41.27
N THR A 237 22.81 -17.09 41.20
CA THR A 237 22.31 -17.74 40.01
C THR A 237 21.00 -18.42 40.30
N THR A 238 19.99 -18.17 39.46
CA THR A 238 18.66 -18.80 39.53
C THR A 238 18.31 -19.39 38.16
N MET A 239 17.97 -20.67 38.14
CA MET A 239 17.58 -21.40 36.91
C MET A 239 16.06 -21.65 36.77
N ASN A 240 15.30 -21.29 37.79
CA ASN A 240 13.85 -21.46 37.87
C ASN A 240 13.19 -20.18 38.38
N SER A 241 11.94 -19.97 37.99
CA SER A 241 11.10 -18.90 38.55
C SER A 241 10.90 -19.11 40.07
N PRO A 242 10.86 -18.02 40.85
CA PRO A 242 10.95 -16.63 40.45
C PRO A 242 12.39 -16.20 40.12
N PHE A 243 12.56 -15.41 39.05
CA PHE A 243 13.83 -14.80 38.68
C PHE A 243 13.99 -13.47 39.41
N GLU A 244 14.37 -13.56 40.70
CA GLU A 244 14.42 -12.42 41.59
C GLU A 244 15.62 -12.48 42.54
N TRP A 245 16.00 -11.33 43.14
CA TRP A 245 17.05 -11.17 44.08
C TRP A 245 16.73 -10.09 45.13
N ASP A 246 16.94 -10.38 46.39
CA ASP A 246 16.63 -9.56 47.57
C ASP A 246 17.74 -8.59 47.97
N GLY A 247 18.86 -8.53 47.25
CA GLY A 247 20.02 -7.70 47.62
C GLY A 247 20.92 -8.28 48.68
N SER A 248 20.83 -9.60 48.98
CA SER A 248 21.67 -10.28 49.94
C SER A 248 22.67 -11.25 49.28
N TYR A 249 23.79 -11.52 50.00
CA TYR A 249 24.77 -12.52 49.62
C TYR A 249 25.26 -13.23 50.90
N ASN A 250 25.15 -14.56 50.92
CA ASN A 250 25.51 -15.40 52.07
C ASN A 250 24.85 -14.93 53.39
N GLY A 251 23.55 -14.55 53.31
CA GLY A 251 22.77 -14.11 54.49
C GLY A 251 23.12 -12.71 55.01
N ARG A 252 23.93 -11.94 54.28
CA ARG A 252 24.27 -10.56 54.60
C ARG A 252 23.72 -9.61 53.55
N GLU A 253 23.15 -8.51 53.99
CA GLU A 253 22.73 -7.43 53.12
C GLU A 253 23.92 -6.78 52.42
N LEU A 254 23.80 -6.56 51.12
CA LEU A 254 24.80 -5.86 50.35
C LEU A 254 24.53 -4.34 50.34
N PRO A 255 25.57 -3.51 50.17
CA PRO A 255 25.45 -2.06 50.21
C PRO A 255 24.63 -1.51 49.00
N ALA A 256 24.06 -0.32 49.19
CA ALA A 256 23.51 0.45 48.06
C ALA A 256 24.61 0.67 47.01
N SER A 257 24.37 0.22 45.78
CA SER A 257 25.32 0.27 44.67
C SER A 257 24.64 -0.16 43.38
N ASP A 258 25.37 -0.06 42.28
CA ASP A 258 24.99 -0.70 41.03
C ASP A 258 25.45 -2.16 41.04
N TYR A 259 24.56 -3.00 40.49
CA TYR A 259 24.78 -4.43 40.28
C TYR A 259 24.46 -4.76 38.82
N TRP A 260 25.03 -5.87 38.34
CA TRP A 260 24.84 -6.30 36.94
C TRP A 260 24.07 -7.60 36.89
N PHE A 261 23.28 -7.76 35.86
CA PHE A 261 22.59 -9.01 35.60
C PHE A 261 22.95 -9.57 34.24
N GLN A 262 22.86 -10.88 34.14
CA GLN A 262 22.82 -11.62 32.88
C GLN A 262 21.60 -12.54 32.94
N PHE A 263 20.64 -12.31 32.01
CA PHE A 263 19.47 -13.17 31.83
C PHE A 263 19.62 -13.92 30.52
N LYS A 264 19.73 -15.25 30.61
CA LYS A 264 19.92 -16.15 29.48
C LYS A 264 18.65 -16.95 29.24
N VAL A 265 18.18 -16.96 28.00
CA VAL A 265 17.04 -17.76 27.52
C VAL A 265 17.50 -18.48 26.26
N ASN A 266 17.55 -19.80 26.29
CA ASN A 266 18.15 -20.60 25.22
C ASN A 266 19.57 -20.08 24.88
N ASN A 267 19.77 -19.62 23.60
CA ASN A 267 21.04 -19.04 23.14
C ASN A 267 21.11 -17.51 23.25
N ASN A 268 19.99 -16.87 23.65
CA ASN A 268 19.93 -15.41 23.76
C ASN A 268 20.32 -14.96 25.15
N ILE A 269 21.13 -13.89 25.24
CA ILE A 269 21.61 -13.34 26.52
C ILE A 269 21.27 -11.84 26.55
N LYS A 270 20.47 -11.43 27.53
CA LYS A 270 20.25 -10.02 27.86
C LYS A 270 21.09 -9.65 29.05
N LYS A 271 21.85 -8.57 28.99
CA LYS A 271 22.71 -8.03 30.05
C LYS A 271 22.33 -6.59 30.34
N GLY A 272 22.54 -6.20 31.58
CA GLY A 272 22.32 -4.82 32.02
C GLY A 272 22.77 -4.60 33.43
N HIS A 273 22.49 -3.42 33.95
CA HIS A 273 22.73 -3.08 35.36
C HIS A 273 21.46 -2.50 35.99
N PHE A 274 21.41 -2.51 37.30
CA PHE A 274 20.33 -1.96 38.09
C PHE A 274 20.90 -1.48 39.43
N ALA A 275 20.23 -0.54 40.08
CA ALA A 275 20.65 0.02 41.37
C ALA A 275 19.89 -0.64 42.52
N LEU A 276 20.62 -1.07 43.54
CA LEU A 276 20.08 -1.33 44.86
C LEU A 276 20.15 -0.02 45.66
N LYS A 277 18.98 0.44 46.13
CA LYS A 277 18.83 1.66 46.96
C LYS A 277 18.35 1.24 48.35
N ARG A 278 18.91 1.84 49.37
CA ARG A 278 18.53 1.63 50.78
C ARG A 278 18.31 2.98 51.45
#